data_cb9b5ae16b941bd55cb4a435cd5cc17b
#
_entry.id   cb9b5ae16b941bd55cb4a435cd5cc17b
#
_cell.length_a   1.000
_cell.length_b   1.000
_cell.length_c   1.000
_cell.angle_alpha   90.00
_cell.angle_beta   90.00
_cell.angle_gamma   90.00
#
_symmetry.space_group_name_H-M   'P 1'
#
loop_
_entity.id
_entity.type
_entity.pdbx_description
1 polymer ?
#
loop_
_entity_poly.entity_id
_entity_poly.type
_entity_poly.pdbx_seq_one_letter_code
_entity_poly.pdbx_strand_id
1 'polypeptide(L)'
;MKKRVMILGGDGFCGWPTSLYLSGKGHEILIVDNLSRRNIDNELEASSLTPIQPMGIRLQAWKEVSGQEIRFMNFDVSQHYHRLLTLIREFRPDAIIHFAEQRAAPYSMKSSWHKRYTVNNNLNATNNVLAAVVEAQIDVHIIHLGTMGVYGYGTAGMKIPEGYLKVKMEADEGQTVEQEILYPANPGSIYHMTKTQDQLMFAFYNKNDRVRITDLHQGIVWGTQTENTRMDERLINRFDYDGDYGTVLNRFLMEAAIDYPLSVHGTGGQTRAFINIQDTVRCLEIALESPPEPNERVKIFNQMTETHRVRDLAKLVSELTGAKVDFIPNPRNEADENDLYVANDSFLGHGLKPITLADNLLEEVVDIARRYVDACDTSKIPCSSYWNKEREISQQ
;
A
#
# COMPACT_ATOMS: atom_id res chain seq x y z
N MET A 1 -22.26 12.17 5.03
CA MET A 1 -22.80 11.72 6.35
C MET A 1 -21.65 11.20 7.22
N LYS A 2 -21.75 11.40 8.57
CA LYS A 2 -20.79 10.78 9.50
C LYS A 2 -20.92 9.26 9.44
N LYS A 3 -19.79 8.55 9.29
CA LYS A 3 -19.71 7.08 9.25
C LYS A 3 -18.86 6.57 10.40
N ARG A 4 -19.09 5.33 10.81
CA ARG A 4 -18.22 4.55 11.71
C ARG A 4 -17.26 3.76 10.84
N VAL A 5 -15.96 4.06 10.94
CA VAL A 5 -14.93 3.43 10.11
C VAL A 5 -13.94 2.68 10.99
N MET A 6 -13.81 1.38 10.77
CA MET A 6 -12.79 0.56 11.41
C MET A 6 -11.58 0.50 10.48
N ILE A 7 -10.41 0.89 10.99
CA ILE A 7 -9.16 0.91 10.22
C ILE A 7 -8.21 -0.16 10.78
N LEU A 8 -8.01 -1.21 10.02
CA LEU A 8 -7.11 -2.30 10.35
C LEU A 8 -5.72 -1.98 9.82
N GLY A 9 -4.70 -1.95 10.68
CA GLY A 9 -3.35 -1.52 10.32
C GLY A 9 -3.16 0.01 10.38
N GLY A 10 -3.83 0.67 11.32
CA GLY A 10 -3.86 2.13 11.44
C GLY A 10 -2.59 2.78 11.99
N ASP A 11 -1.59 2.04 12.47
CA ASP A 11 -0.26 2.56 12.84
C ASP A 11 0.73 2.59 11.66
N GLY A 12 0.33 1.98 10.54
CA GLY A 12 1.15 1.87 9.33
C GLY A 12 1.26 3.17 8.53
N PHE A 13 2.12 3.14 7.49
CA PHE A 13 2.45 4.28 6.63
C PHE A 13 1.23 4.93 5.96
N CYS A 14 0.29 4.14 5.44
CA CYS A 14 -0.97 4.64 4.87
C CYS A 14 -2.10 4.71 5.92
N GLY A 15 -2.09 3.80 6.90
CA GLY A 15 -3.16 3.70 7.89
C GLY A 15 -3.26 4.90 8.81
N TRP A 16 -2.11 5.41 9.30
CA TRP A 16 -2.10 6.55 10.22
C TRP A 16 -2.62 7.85 9.59
N PRO A 17 -2.09 8.32 8.45
CA PRO A 17 -2.62 9.53 7.82
C PRO A 17 -4.08 9.38 7.39
N THR A 18 -4.52 8.19 6.96
CA THR A 18 -5.92 7.91 6.66
C THR A 18 -6.81 8.05 7.90
N SER A 19 -6.34 7.53 9.04
CA SER A 19 -7.09 7.61 10.31
C SER A 19 -7.29 9.07 10.74
N LEU A 20 -6.25 9.89 10.66
CA LEU A 20 -6.33 11.31 10.98
C LEU A 20 -7.22 12.07 10.00
N TYR A 21 -7.05 11.81 8.71
CA TYR A 21 -7.79 12.48 7.65
C TYR A 21 -9.29 12.26 7.79
N LEU A 22 -9.72 10.99 7.90
CA LEU A 22 -11.13 10.64 8.04
C LEU A 22 -11.72 11.10 9.38
N SER A 23 -10.93 11.07 10.46
CA SER A 23 -11.33 11.65 11.75
C SER A 23 -11.53 13.15 11.64
N GLY A 24 -10.62 13.88 10.96
CA GLY A 24 -10.74 15.30 10.68
C GLY A 24 -11.97 15.67 9.85
N LYS A 25 -12.45 14.76 9.01
CA LYS A 25 -13.73 14.87 8.26
C LYS A 25 -14.97 14.57 9.12
N GLY A 26 -14.78 14.22 10.39
CA GLY A 26 -15.85 13.99 11.36
C GLY A 26 -16.37 12.56 11.41
N HIS A 27 -15.72 11.59 10.76
CA HIS A 27 -16.05 10.18 10.91
C HIS A 27 -15.62 9.66 12.30
N GLU A 28 -16.33 8.65 12.80
CA GLU A 28 -15.97 7.94 14.03
C GLU A 28 -14.97 6.85 13.70
N ILE A 29 -13.73 6.96 14.19
CA ILE A 29 -12.62 6.10 13.83
C ILE A 29 -12.26 5.14 14.95
N LEU A 30 -12.14 3.85 14.60
CA LEU A 30 -11.58 2.81 15.45
C LEU A 30 -10.39 2.17 14.74
N ILE A 31 -9.19 2.36 15.27
CA ILE A 31 -7.96 1.71 14.80
C ILE A 31 -7.81 0.35 15.47
N VAL A 32 -7.49 -0.67 14.67
CA VAL A 32 -7.03 -1.98 15.14
C VAL A 32 -5.64 -2.24 14.55
N ASP A 33 -4.64 -2.46 15.39
CA ASP A 33 -3.27 -2.71 14.95
C ASP A 33 -2.52 -3.58 15.97
N ASN A 34 -1.66 -4.47 15.50
CA ASN A 34 -0.81 -5.30 16.36
C ASN A 34 0.59 -4.70 16.57
N LEU A 35 0.85 -3.53 15.97
CA LEU A 35 2.13 -2.83 15.96
C LEU A 35 3.31 -3.65 15.39
N SER A 36 2.99 -4.65 14.54
CA SER A 36 4.01 -5.55 13.96
C SER A 36 5.06 -4.80 13.15
N ARG A 37 4.70 -3.68 12.50
CA ARG A 37 5.68 -2.90 11.75
C ARG A 37 6.78 -2.33 12.64
N ARG A 38 6.47 -1.96 13.89
CA ARG A 38 7.46 -1.52 14.89
C ARG A 38 8.36 -2.67 15.36
N ASN A 39 7.80 -3.89 15.45
CA ASN A 39 8.59 -5.09 15.78
C ASN A 39 9.53 -5.46 14.63
N ILE A 40 9.09 -5.27 13.39
CA ILE A 40 9.93 -5.46 12.19
C ILE A 40 11.06 -4.40 12.14
N ASP A 41 10.85 -3.17 12.61
CA ASP A 41 11.93 -2.18 12.78
C ASP A 41 13.07 -2.76 13.65
N ASN A 42 12.71 -3.40 14.76
CA ASN A 42 13.69 -4.03 15.65
C ASN A 42 14.36 -5.24 15.00
N GLU A 43 13.61 -6.07 14.26
CA GLU A 43 14.15 -7.22 13.53
C GLU A 43 15.17 -6.80 12.48
N LEU A 44 14.87 -5.74 11.72
CA LEU A 44 15.73 -5.22 10.67
C LEU A 44 16.86 -4.32 11.21
N GLU A 45 16.79 -3.96 12.49
CA GLU A 45 17.63 -2.92 13.09
C GLU A 45 17.59 -1.62 12.28
N ALA A 46 16.42 -1.30 11.73
CA ALA A 46 16.19 -0.14 10.87
C ALA A 46 14.86 0.51 11.23
N SER A 47 14.91 1.52 12.08
CA SER A 47 13.72 2.30 12.46
C SER A 47 13.33 3.31 11.38
N SER A 48 12.10 3.84 11.50
CA SER A 48 11.67 4.99 10.69
C SER A 48 12.64 6.17 10.89
N LEU A 49 12.95 6.89 9.82
CA LEU A 49 13.75 8.11 9.89
C LEU A 49 13.08 9.16 10.80
N THR A 50 11.77 9.31 10.70
CA THR A 50 10.97 10.16 11.59
C THR A 50 10.64 9.44 12.90
N PRO A 51 10.63 10.15 14.06
CA PRO A 51 10.34 9.55 15.36
C PRO A 51 8.86 9.20 15.48
N ILE A 52 8.53 7.91 15.58
CA ILE A 52 7.16 7.45 15.73
C ILE A 52 6.80 7.28 17.21
N GLN A 53 6.01 8.19 17.73
CA GLN A 53 5.58 8.17 19.12
C GLN A 53 4.67 6.94 19.44
N PRO A 54 4.61 6.49 20.70
CA PRO A 54 3.63 5.51 21.14
C PRO A 54 2.20 5.91 20.81
N MET A 55 1.32 4.93 20.47
CA MET A 55 -0.05 5.22 20.05
C MET A 55 -0.82 6.09 21.02
N GLY A 56 -0.69 5.88 22.33
CA GLY A 56 -1.36 6.73 23.33
C GLY A 56 -0.98 8.20 23.21
N ILE A 57 0.31 8.51 22.96
CA ILE A 57 0.79 9.89 22.76
C ILE A 57 0.23 10.45 21.44
N ARG A 58 0.26 9.69 20.36
CA ARG A 58 -0.26 10.10 19.04
C ARG A 58 -1.76 10.41 19.11
N LEU A 59 -2.54 9.57 19.75
CA LEU A 59 -3.98 9.74 19.90
C LEU A 59 -4.33 10.94 20.78
N GLN A 60 -3.59 11.14 21.87
CA GLN A 60 -3.74 12.31 22.72
C GLN A 60 -3.40 13.61 21.98
N ALA A 61 -2.30 13.62 21.23
CA ALA A 61 -1.92 14.76 20.40
C ALA A 61 -3.01 15.09 19.36
N TRP A 62 -3.58 14.08 18.70
CA TRP A 62 -4.67 14.28 17.77
C TRP A 62 -5.90 14.92 18.42
N LYS A 63 -6.29 14.43 19.61
CA LYS A 63 -7.40 14.99 20.38
C LYS A 63 -7.14 16.44 20.77
N GLU A 64 -5.92 16.77 21.15
CA GLU A 64 -5.52 18.15 21.53
C GLU A 64 -5.62 19.13 20.36
N VAL A 65 -5.13 18.75 19.16
CA VAL A 65 -5.07 19.68 18.02
C VAL A 65 -6.35 19.72 17.19
N SER A 66 -7.14 18.63 17.15
CA SER A 66 -8.33 18.52 16.31
C SER A 66 -9.65 18.57 17.08
N GLY A 67 -9.63 18.31 18.39
CA GLY A 67 -10.83 18.08 19.20
C GLY A 67 -11.52 16.73 18.90
N GLN A 68 -10.98 15.92 17.98
CA GLN A 68 -11.56 14.62 17.59
C GLN A 68 -10.91 13.48 18.37
N GLU A 69 -11.68 12.43 18.64
CA GLU A 69 -11.19 11.24 19.33
C GLU A 69 -11.13 10.05 18.38
N ILE A 70 -10.00 9.35 18.42
CA ILE A 70 -9.80 8.08 17.72
C ILE A 70 -9.62 6.98 18.77
N ARG A 71 -10.41 5.91 18.66
CA ARG A 71 -10.25 4.72 19.51
C ARG A 71 -9.19 3.79 18.95
N PHE A 72 -8.51 3.07 19.83
CA PHE A 72 -7.46 2.12 19.48
C PHE A 72 -7.60 0.79 20.20
N MET A 73 -7.48 -0.30 19.46
CA MET A 73 -7.44 -1.66 19.98
C MET A 73 -6.18 -2.36 19.49
N ASN A 74 -5.38 -2.86 20.43
CA ASN A 74 -4.15 -3.59 20.11
C ASN A 74 -4.41 -5.09 20.07
N PHE A 75 -4.46 -5.66 18.86
CA PHE A 75 -4.42 -7.11 18.62
C PHE A 75 -4.17 -7.43 17.15
N ASP A 76 -3.76 -8.67 16.90
CA ASP A 76 -3.49 -9.21 15.57
C ASP A 76 -4.76 -9.80 14.96
N VAL A 77 -5.25 -9.20 13.87
CA VAL A 77 -6.46 -9.65 13.17
C VAL A 77 -6.25 -10.99 12.47
N SER A 78 -5.02 -11.34 12.11
CA SER A 78 -4.70 -12.63 11.49
C SER A 78 -4.81 -13.79 12.48
N GLN A 79 -4.68 -13.52 13.79
CA GLN A 79 -4.63 -14.53 14.85
C GLN A 79 -5.90 -14.55 15.73
N HIS A 80 -6.58 -13.41 15.86
CA HIS A 80 -7.63 -13.25 16.88
C HIS A 80 -9.03 -13.07 16.26
N TYR A 81 -9.46 -14.07 15.48
CA TYR A 81 -10.75 -14.07 14.79
C TYR A 81 -11.94 -13.69 15.68
N HIS A 82 -12.13 -14.40 16.81
CA HIS A 82 -13.28 -14.15 17.69
C HIS A 82 -13.28 -12.75 18.30
N ARG A 83 -12.10 -12.19 18.58
CA ARG A 83 -11.98 -10.81 19.07
C ARG A 83 -12.38 -9.80 17.99
N LEU A 84 -11.96 -10.04 16.74
CA LEU A 84 -12.37 -9.23 15.60
C LEU A 84 -13.89 -9.28 15.39
N LEU A 85 -14.47 -10.48 15.39
CA LEU A 85 -15.92 -10.68 15.26
C LEU A 85 -16.72 -9.94 16.34
N THR A 86 -16.30 -10.08 17.60
CA THR A 86 -16.93 -9.37 18.74
C THR A 86 -16.86 -7.87 18.52
N LEU A 87 -15.70 -7.35 18.16
CA LEU A 87 -15.49 -5.91 17.93
C LEU A 87 -16.34 -5.38 16.77
N ILE A 88 -16.48 -6.15 15.68
CA ILE A 88 -17.33 -5.80 14.53
C ILE A 88 -18.81 -5.72 14.97
N ARG A 89 -19.29 -6.70 15.78
CA ARG A 89 -20.67 -6.70 16.31
C ARG A 89 -20.95 -5.52 17.24
N GLU A 90 -19.98 -5.15 18.08
CA GLU A 90 -20.11 -4.04 19.04
C GLU A 90 -19.97 -2.68 18.36
N PHE A 91 -18.95 -2.49 17.53
CA PHE A 91 -18.70 -1.22 16.87
C PHE A 91 -19.68 -0.96 15.72
N ARG A 92 -20.16 -2.01 15.05
CA ARG A 92 -21.05 -1.96 13.88
C ARG A 92 -20.54 -0.96 12.83
N PRO A 93 -19.36 -1.18 12.23
CA PRO A 93 -18.80 -0.26 11.27
C PRO A 93 -19.67 -0.14 10.02
N ASP A 94 -19.74 1.06 9.45
CA ASP A 94 -20.31 1.29 8.11
C ASP A 94 -19.29 0.87 7.04
N ALA A 95 -17.99 0.98 7.36
CA ALA A 95 -16.90 0.51 6.50
C ALA A 95 -15.72 -0.02 7.33
N ILE A 96 -14.99 -0.98 6.73
CA ILE A 96 -13.70 -1.47 7.21
C ILE A 96 -12.66 -1.14 6.15
N ILE A 97 -11.62 -0.38 6.53
CA ILE A 97 -10.46 -0.12 5.67
C ILE A 97 -9.34 -1.05 6.12
N HIS A 98 -8.89 -1.91 5.20
CA HIS A 98 -7.98 -3.00 5.53
C HIS A 98 -6.56 -2.75 5.01
N PHE A 99 -5.65 -2.37 5.93
CA PHE A 99 -4.20 -2.23 5.71
C PHE A 99 -3.38 -3.24 6.52
N ALA A 100 -4.02 -4.10 7.32
CA ALA A 100 -3.33 -4.97 8.29
C ALA A 100 -2.60 -6.14 7.63
N GLU A 101 -1.71 -5.84 6.71
CA GLU A 101 -0.92 -6.79 5.96
C GLU A 101 0.56 -6.37 5.88
N GLN A 102 1.46 -7.37 5.77
CA GLN A 102 2.84 -7.11 5.43
C GLN A 102 2.91 -6.63 3.98
N ARG A 103 3.39 -5.40 3.75
CA ARG A 103 3.28 -4.64 2.49
C ARG A 103 4.55 -4.60 1.63
N ALA A 104 5.67 -5.14 2.13
CA ALA A 104 6.96 -4.97 1.46
C ALA A 104 7.36 -6.19 0.63
N ALA A 105 7.49 -6.00 -0.68
CA ALA A 105 7.96 -7.04 -1.57
C ALA A 105 9.37 -7.54 -1.20
N PRO A 106 10.39 -6.66 -0.96
CA PRO A 106 11.71 -7.13 -0.54
C PRO A 106 11.67 -7.94 0.76
N TYR A 107 11.02 -7.45 1.80
CA TYR A 107 10.90 -8.18 3.07
C TYR A 107 10.28 -9.57 2.86
N SER A 108 9.24 -9.70 2.04
CA SER A 108 8.60 -10.98 1.74
C SER A 108 9.54 -12.00 1.07
N MET A 109 10.66 -11.56 0.50
CA MET A 109 11.60 -12.39 -0.25
C MET A 109 12.92 -12.68 0.48
N LYS A 110 13.13 -12.15 1.71
CA LYS A 110 14.39 -12.28 2.45
C LYS A 110 14.78 -13.73 2.77
N SER A 111 13.81 -14.55 3.21
CA SER A 111 14.04 -15.95 3.58
C SER A 111 12.75 -16.77 3.51
N SER A 112 12.86 -18.08 3.70
CA SER A 112 11.68 -18.96 3.79
C SER A 112 10.77 -18.59 4.96
N TRP A 113 11.32 -18.08 6.07
CA TRP A 113 10.55 -17.60 7.20
C TRP A 113 9.71 -16.36 6.79
N HIS A 114 10.31 -15.37 6.14
CA HIS A 114 9.62 -14.16 5.70
C HIS A 114 8.53 -14.45 4.66
N LYS A 115 8.79 -15.42 3.76
CA LYS A 115 7.78 -15.91 2.81
C LYS A 115 6.57 -16.50 3.53
N ARG A 116 6.81 -17.39 4.49
CA ARG A 116 5.75 -18.03 5.29
C ARG A 116 5.01 -17.01 6.17
N TYR A 117 5.76 -16.11 6.83
CA TYR A 117 5.17 -15.04 7.63
C TYR A 117 4.21 -14.19 6.78
N THR A 118 4.66 -13.72 5.62
CA THR A 118 3.85 -12.89 4.72
C THR A 118 2.56 -13.61 4.30
N VAL A 119 2.66 -14.88 3.88
CA VAL A 119 1.49 -15.68 3.49
C VAL A 119 0.53 -15.84 4.67
N ASN A 120 1.03 -16.29 5.82
CA ASN A 120 0.18 -16.56 6.98
C ASN A 120 -0.47 -15.28 7.53
N ASN A 121 0.28 -14.17 7.58
CA ASN A 121 -0.27 -12.91 8.06
C ASN A 121 -1.33 -12.37 7.11
N ASN A 122 -1.00 -12.20 5.85
CA ASN A 122 -1.84 -11.48 4.89
C ASN A 122 -3.13 -12.26 4.61
N LEU A 123 -3.02 -13.52 4.22
CA LEU A 123 -4.21 -14.31 3.85
C LEU A 123 -5.13 -14.58 5.04
N ASN A 124 -4.56 -14.86 6.23
CA ASN A 124 -5.40 -15.05 7.41
C ASN A 124 -6.06 -13.73 7.84
N ALA A 125 -5.37 -12.60 7.75
CA ALA A 125 -5.98 -11.30 8.08
C ALA A 125 -7.17 -11.02 7.16
N THR A 126 -6.99 -11.10 5.85
CA THR A 126 -8.06 -10.87 4.87
C THR A 126 -9.22 -11.85 5.04
N ASN A 127 -8.93 -13.15 5.15
CA ASN A 127 -9.98 -14.17 5.34
C ASN A 127 -10.75 -13.97 6.66
N ASN A 128 -10.06 -13.63 7.75
CA ASN A 128 -10.71 -13.36 9.04
C ASN A 128 -11.64 -12.14 8.97
N VAL A 129 -11.24 -11.08 8.25
CA VAL A 129 -12.10 -9.90 8.04
C VAL A 129 -13.37 -10.27 7.28
N LEU A 130 -13.23 -10.98 6.17
CA LEU A 130 -14.35 -11.41 5.32
C LEU A 130 -15.30 -12.33 6.09
N ALA A 131 -14.77 -13.37 6.72
CA ALA A 131 -15.56 -14.32 7.49
C ALA A 131 -16.27 -13.67 8.68
N ALA A 132 -15.59 -12.75 9.40
CA ALA A 132 -16.19 -12.06 10.54
C ALA A 132 -17.33 -11.11 10.12
N VAL A 133 -17.21 -10.44 8.97
CA VAL A 133 -18.29 -9.61 8.42
C VAL A 133 -19.51 -10.45 8.07
N VAL A 134 -19.30 -11.60 7.40
CA VAL A 134 -20.39 -12.54 7.06
C VAL A 134 -21.04 -13.08 8.33
N GLU A 135 -20.26 -13.57 9.31
CA GLU A 135 -20.80 -14.12 10.56
C GLU A 135 -21.47 -13.06 11.45
N ALA A 136 -21.02 -11.81 11.38
CA ALA A 136 -21.65 -10.70 12.10
C ALA A 136 -23.03 -10.34 11.54
N GLN A 137 -23.35 -10.73 10.31
CA GLN A 137 -24.60 -10.45 9.59
C GLN A 137 -24.93 -8.95 9.53
N ILE A 138 -23.92 -8.12 9.26
CA ILE A 138 -24.09 -6.68 9.09
C ILE A 138 -23.64 -6.27 7.69
N ASP A 139 -24.30 -5.25 7.13
CA ASP A 139 -23.92 -4.68 5.86
C ASP A 139 -22.74 -3.71 6.06
N VAL A 140 -21.55 -4.16 5.67
CA VAL A 140 -20.30 -3.41 5.81
C VAL A 140 -19.62 -3.30 4.44
N HIS A 141 -19.13 -2.10 4.12
CA HIS A 141 -18.27 -1.90 2.95
C HIS A 141 -16.81 -2.16 3.32
N ILE A 142 -16.19 -3.17 2.71
CA ILE A 142 -14.75 -3.44 2.87
C ILE A 142 -13.99 -2.66 1.80
N ILE A 143 -13.04 -1.83 2.22
CA ILE A 143 -12.10 -1.12 1.36
C ILE A 143 -10.72 -1.71 1.63
N HIS A 144 -10.17 -2.39 0.63
CA HIS A 144 -8.88 -3.05 0.75
C HIS A 144 -7.81 -2.25 0.03
N LEU A 145 -6.62 -2.16 0.62
CA LEU A 145 -5.45 -1.59 -0.04
C LEU A 145 -4.66 -2.71 -0.73
N GLY A 146 -5.02 -2.95 -1.98
CA GLY A 146 -4.32 -3.84 -2.90
C GLY A 146 -3.03 -3.23 -3.46
N THR A 147 -2.54 -3.74 -4.55
CA THR A 147 -1.33 -3.26 -5.21
C THR A 147 -1.39 -3.46 -6.73
N MET A 148 -0.83 -2.54 -7.48
CA MET A 148 -0.60 -2.73 -8.93
C MET A 148 0.39 -3.85 -9.23
N GLY A 149 1.17 -4.28 -8.24
CA GLY A 149 2.07 -5.43 -8.38
C GLY A 149 1.39 -6.76 -8.69
N VAL A 150 0.05 -6.85 -8.54
CA VAL A 150 -0.73 -8.04 -8.97
C VAL A 150 -0.73 -8.21 -10.48
N TYR A 151 -0.65 -7.12 -11.25
CA TYR A 151 -0.61 -7.16 -12.71
C TYR A 151 0.74 -7.63 -13.27
N GLY A 152 1.80 -7.64 -12.45
CA GLY A 152 3.16 -7.76 -12.91
C GLY A 152 3.67 -6.49 -13.57
N TYR A 153 4.82 -6.58 -14.20
CA TYR A 153 5.45 -5.46 -14.88
C TYR A 153 5.65 -5.80 -16.35
N GLY A 154 4.89 -5.13 -17.17
CA GLY A 154 4.90 -5.29 -18.62
C GLY A 154 3.48 -5.41 -19.18
N THR A 155 3.15 -4.52 -20.09
CA THR A 155 1.79 -4.41 -20.65
C THR A 155 1.65 -5.04 -22.02
N ALA A 156 2.76 -5.49 -22.61
CA ALA A 156 2.81 -5.90 -24.03
C ALA A 156 2.15 -4.86 -24.96
N GLY A 157 2.28 -3.55 -24.64
CA GLY A 157 1.68 -2.46 -25.37
C GLY A 157 0.18 -2.21 -25.09
N MET A 158 -0.43 -2.95 -24.16
CA MET A 158 -1.83 -2.75 -23.78
C MET A 158 -1.97 -1.84 -22.56
N LYS A 159 -3.05 -1.04 -22.53
CA LYS A 159 -3.45 -0.32 -21.32
C LYS A 159 -4.07 -1.31 -20.33
N ILE A 160 -3.48 -1.44 -19.14
CA ILE A 160 -4.05 -2.25 -18.06
C ILE A 160 -5.34 -1.59 -17.57
N PRO A 161 -6.48 -2.29 -17.63
CA PRO A 161 -7.76 -1.76 -17.17
C PRO A 161 -7.84 -1.74 -15.63
N GLU A 162 -8.92 -1.20 -15.08
CA GLU A 162 -9.21 -1.24 -13.65
C GLU A 162 -9.81 -2.59 -13.27
N GLY A 163 -8.93 -3.57 -13.06
CA GLY A 163 -9.22 -4.90 -12.55
C GLY A 163 -9.84 -5.90 -13.52
N TYR A 164 -10.59 -5.45 -14.54
CA TYR A 164 -11.31 -6.34 -15.43
C TYR A 164 -10.95 -6.13 -16.90
N LEU A 165 -10.78 -7.25 -17.62
CA LEU A 165 -10.41 -7.28 -19.02
C LEU A 165 -11.56 -7.88 -19.86
N LYS A 166 -11.99 -7.17 -20.91
CA LYS A 166 -12.90 -7.72 -21.92
C LYS A 166 -12.11 -8.59 -22.87
N VAL A 167 -12.49 -9.86 -22.96
CA VAL A 167 -11.85 -10.84 -23.84
C VAL A 167 -12.87 -11.40 -24.83
N LYS A 168 -12.40 -11.69 -26.04
CA LYS A 168 -13.16 -12.44 -27.04
C LYS A 168 -12.60 -13.85 -27.11
N MET A 169 -13.45 -14.81 -26.94
CA MET A 169 -13.09 -16.22 -26.99
C MET A 169 -13.85 -16.92 -28.11
N GLU A 170 -13.19 -17.79 -28.85
CA GLU A 170 -13.86 -18.67 -29.78
C GLU A 170 -14.56 -19.79 -28.99
N ALA A 171 -15.87 -19.89 -29.17
CA ALA A 171 -16.68 -20.98 -28.67
C ALA A 171 -16.83 -22.06 -29.75
N ASP A 172 -17.46 -23.17 -29.39
CA ASP A 172 -17.78 -24.26 -30.34
C ASP A 172 -18.56 -23.69 -31.54
N GLU A 173 -18.37 -24.28 -32.72
CA GLU A 173 -19.00 -23.88 -34.00
C GLU A 173 -18.59 -22.53 -34.57
N GLY A 174 -17.43 -21.98 -34.15
CA GLY A 174 -16.90 -20.72 -34.69
C GLY A 174 -17.63 -19.45 -34.22
N GLN A 175 -18.43 -19.55 -33.17
CA GLN A 175 -19.04 -18.39 -32.52
C GLN A 175 -18.02 -17.68 -31.65
N THR A 176 -18.03 -16.33 -31.68
CA THR A 176 -17.22 -15.53 -30.77
C THR A 176 -18.07 -15.11 -29.58
N VAL A 177 -17.62 -15.44 -28.37
CA VAL A 177 -18.23 -15.00 -27.12
C VAL A 177 -17.35 -13.89 -26.50
N GLU A 178 -17.97 -12.77 -26.15
CA GLU A 178 -17.32 -11.70 -25.40
C GLU A 178 -17.59 -11.89 -23.90
N GLN A 179 -16.54 -11.88 -23.10
CA GLN A 179 -16.63 -12.03 -21.66
C GLN A 179 -15.72 -11.03 -20.96
N GLU A 180 -16.12 -10.55 -19.80
CA GLU A 180 -15.26 -9.82 -18.87
C GLU A 180 -14.67 -10.77 -17.84
N ILE A 181 -13.35 -10.78 -17.72
CA ILE A 181 -12.61 -11.59 -16.76
C ILE A 181 -11.78 -10.70 -15.83
N LEU A 182 -11.43 -11.18 -14.66
CA LEU A 182 -10.41 -10.54 -13.84
C LEU A 182 -9.11 -10.47 -14.64
N TYR A 183 -8.42 -9.30 -14.63
CA TYR A 183 -7.17 -9.15 -15.37
C TYR A 183 -6.17 -10.23 -14.93
N PRO A 184 -5.47 -10.90 -15.86
CA PRO A 184 -4.54 -11.96 -15.53
C PRO A 184 -3.44 -11.49 -14.59
N ALA A 185 -3.30 -12.14 -13.44
CA ALA A 185 -2.30 -11.78 -12.46
C ALA A 185 -0.92 -12.37 -12.82
N ASN A 186 0.14 -11.59 -12.54
CA ASN A 186 1.54 -12.01 -12.72
C ASN A 186 2.41 -11.48 -11.56
N PRO A 187 2.21 -11.98 -10.33
CA PRO A 187 2.85 -11.46 -9.13
C PRO A 187 4.36 -11.69 -9.12
N GLY A 188 5.15 -10.63 -8.90
CA GLY A 188 6.62 -10.65 -8.88
C GLY A 188 7.24 -10.95 -7.51
N SER A 189 6.47 -11.18 -6.45
CA SER A 189 6.95 -11.53 -5.11
C SER A 189 5.88 -12.27 -4.30
N ILE A 190 6.26 -12.82 -3.15
CA ILE A 190 5.28 -13.44 -2.21
C ILE A 190 4.24 -12.41 -1.75
N TYR A 191 4.63 -11.18 -1.47
CA TYR A 191 3.68 -10.11 -1.14
C TYR A 191 2.67 -9.88 -2.29
N HIS A 192 3.12 -9.70 -3.52
CA HIS A 192 2.22 -9.53 -4.67
C HIS A 192 1.32 -10.77 -4.88
N MET A 193 1.85 -11.97 -4.62
CA MET A 193 1.07 -13.21 -4.68
C MET A 193 -0.07 -13.23 -3.64
N THR A 194 0.20 -12.81 -2.39
CA THR A 194 -0.87 -12.75 -1.38
C THR A 194 -1.96 -11.76 -1.79
N LYS A 195 -1.58 -10.59 -2.32
CA LYS A 195 -2.54 -9.60 -2.85
C LYS A 195 -3.36 -10.13 -4.04
N THR A 196 -2.77 -10.99 -4.88
CA THR A 196 -3.52 -11.68 -5.94
C THR A 196 -4.53 -12.68 -5.35
N GLN A 197 -4.16 -13.40 -4.31
CA GLN A 197 -5.06 -14.33 -3.63
C GLN A 197 -6.21 -13.61 -2.91
N ASP A 198 -5.97 -12.40 -2.37
CA ASP A 198 -7.02 -11.55 -1.82
C ASP A 198 -8.09 -11.23 -2.86
N GLN A 199 -7.71 -10.90 -4.11
CA GLN A 199 -8.69 -10.66 -5.19
C GLN A 199 -9.60 -11.86 -5.43
N LEU A 200 -9.07 -13.09 -5.35
CA LEU A 200 -9.86 -14.32 -5.51
C LEU A 200 -10.80 -14.54 -4.32
N MET A 201 -10.33 -14.26 -3.09
CA MET A 201 -11.19 -14.28 -1.90
C MET A 201 -12.30 -13.24 -2.00
N PHE A 202 -12.00 -12.03 -2.45
CA PHE A 202 -13.00 -10.98 -2.65
C PHE A 202 -14.06 -11.37 -3.66
N ALA A 203 -13.65 -11.93 -4.81
CA ALA A 203 -14.58 -12.41 -5.82
C ALA A 203 -15.49 -13.53 -5.27
N PHE A 204 -14.93 -14.44 -4.46
CA PHE A 204 -15.68 -15.52 -3.83
C PHE A 204 -16.70 -15.00 -2.82
N TYR A 205 -16.29 -14.20 -1.84
CA TYR A 205 -17.16 -13.67 -0.79
C TYR A 205 -18.21 -12.68 -1.32
N ASN A 206 -17.84 -11.87 -2.32
CA ASN A 206 -18.80 -10.99 -2.99
C ASN A 206 -19.91 -11.81 -3.70
N LYS A 207 -19.51 -12.84 -4.47
CA LYS A 207 -20.46 -13.68 -5.22
C LYS A 207 -21.38 -14.51 -4.31
N ASN A 208 -20.82 -15.12 -3.26
CA ASN A 208 -21.54 -16.11 -2.44
C ASN A 208 -22.23 -15.49 -1.23
N ASP A 209 -21.59 -14.50 -0.60
CA ASP A 209 -22.04 -13.90 0.66
C ASP A 209 -22.44 -12.42 0.49
N ARG A 210 -22.37 -11.89 -0.74
CA ARG A 210 -22.77 -10.51 -1.12
C ARG A 210 -22.03 -9.41 -0.35
N VAL A 211 -20.82 -9.69 0.10
CA VAL A 211 -19.98 -8.69 0.76
C VAL A 211 -19.63 -7.57 -0.23
N ARG A 212 -19.84 -6.32 0.16
CA ARG A 212 -19.51 -5.15 -0.66
C ARG A 212 -18.03 -4.83 -0.49
N ILE A 213 -17.29 -4.87 -1.59
CA ILE A 213 -15.83 -4.74 -1.56
C ILE A 213 -15.35 -3.77 -2.64
N THR A 214 -14.48 -2.86 -2.24
CA THR A 214 -13.64 -2.05 -3.15
C THR A 214 -12.18 -2.41 -2.92
N ASP A 215 -11.50 -2.88 -3.96
CA ASP A 215 -10.07 -3.20 -3.94
C ASP A 215 -9.29 -2.10 -4.67
N LEU A 216 -8.38 -1.43 -3.96
CA LEU A 216 -7.59 -0.32 -4.48
C LEU A 216 -6.21 -0.81 -4.88
N HIS A 217 -5.96 -0.97 -6.17
CA HIS A 217 -4.66 -1.36 -6.71
C HIS A 217 -3.69 -0.18 -6.66
N GLN A 218 -2.99 -0.05 -5.54
CA GLN A 218 -2.14 1.08 -5.24
C GLN A 218 -0.81 1.03 -5.99
N GLY A 219 -0.40 2.18 -6.57
CA GLY A 219 0.95 2.46 -7.03
C GLY A 219 1.91 2.69 -5.87
N ILE A 220 3.17 3.00 -6.19
CA ILE A 220 4.18 3.32 -5.18
C ILE A 220 3.84 4.68 -4.55
N VAL A 221 3.70 4.70 -3.24
CA VAL A 221 3.40 5.94 -2.51
C VAL A 221 4.68 6.75 -2.32
N TRP A 222 4.60 8.05 -2.62
CA TRP A 222 5.64 9.03 -2.33
C TRP A 222 5.09 10.17 -1.46
N GLY A 223 6.00 10.97 -0.90
CA GLY A 223 5.66 11.89 0.18
C GLY A 223 5.46 11.15 1.51
N THR A 224 5.51 11.87 2.60
CA THR A 224 5.43 11.27 3.95
C THR A 224 4.37 11.91 4.81
N GLN A 225 3.94 13.12 4.51
CA GLN A 225 3.05 13.89 5.36
C GLN A 225 1.76 14.30 4.64
N THR A 226 0.70 14.42 5.42
CA THR A 226 -0.57 15.07 5.06
C THR A 226 -0.75 16.33 5.90
N GLU A 227 -1.74 17.16 5.58
CA GLU A 227 -2.09 18.32 6.39
C GLU A 227 -2.31 17.94 7.86
N ASN A 228 -2.99 16.83 8.12
CA ASN A 228 -3.28 16.37 9.47
C ASN A 228 -2.04 15.90 10.23
N THR A 229 -1.10 15.22 9.57
CA THR A 229 0.13 14.75 10.22
C THR A 229 1.12 15.87 10.53
N ARG A 230 0.96 17.06 9.90
CA ARG A 230 1.77 18.25 10.15
C ARG A 230 1.27 19.12 11.29
N MET A 231 0.07 18.89 11.80
CA MET A 231 -0.53 19.72 12.85
C MET A 231 0.25 19.69 14.18
N ASP A 232 1.00 18.59 14.43
CA ASP A 232 1.83 18.42 15.63
C ASP A 232 2.95 17.42 15.33
N GLU A 233 4.16 17.62 15.84
CA GLU A 233 5.29 16.71 15.62
C GLU A 233 5.05 15.30 16.16
N ARG A 234 4.22 15.14 17.20
CA ARG A 234 3.80 13.84 17.72
C ARG A 234 2.92 13.03 16.75
N LEU A 235 2.36 13.70 15.72
CA LEU A 235 1.52 13.08 14.68
C LEU A 235 2.30 12.69 13.45
N ILE A 236 3.59 12.99 13.38
CA ILE A 236 4.43 12.75 12.21
C ILE A 236 4.28 11.33 11.70
N ASN A 237 4.19 11.16 10.37
CA ASN A 237 4.08 9.85 9.77
C ASN A 237 5.46 9.18 9.61
N ARG A 238 5.47 7.88 9.43
CA ARG A 238 6.69 7.09 9.16
C ARG A 238 7.39 7.58 7.91
N PHE A 239 8.70 7.51 7.93
CA PHE A 239 9.55 7.66 6.77
C PHE A 239 10.51 6.46 6.69
N ASP A 240 10.06 5.40 6.01
CA ASP A 240 10.87 4.21 5.79
C ASP A 240 11.87 4.48 4.65
N TYR A 241 13.16 4.25 4.92
CA TYR A 241 14.26 4.51 3.99
C TYR A 241 15.11 3.29 3.69
N ASP A 242 14.95 2.23 4.47
CA ASP A 242 15.71 0.99 4.36
C ASP A 242 15.39 0.22 3.06
N GLY A 243 16.26 -0.71 2.70
CA GLY A 243 16.16 -1.49 1.47
C GLY A 243 14.96 -2.43 1.39
N ASP A 244 14.27 -2.69 2.51
CA ASP A 244 13.11 -3.56 2.58
C ASP A 244 11.79 -2.79 2.46
N TYR A 245 11.64 -1.66 3.17
CA TYR A 245 10.39 -0.90 3.27
C TYR A 245 10.43 0.47 2.60
N GLY A 246 11.61 1.02 2.33
CA GLY A 246 11.76 2.30 1.64
C GLY A 246 11.22 2.24 0.21
N THR A 247 10.38 3.21 -0.17
CA THR A 247 9.90 3.35 -1.54
C THR A 247 10.89 4.15 -2.38
N VAL A 248 11.02 3.84 -3.66
CA VAL A 248 12.13 4.34 -4.49
C VAL A 248 12.27 5.86 -4.51
N LEU A 249 11.18 6.60 -4.66
CA LEU A 249 11.26 8.07 -4.72
C LEU A 249 11.58 8.68 -3.36
N ASN A 250 10.90 8.24 -2.29
CA ASN A 250 11.20 8.69 -0.93
C ASN A 250 12.64 8.36 -0.54
N ARG A 251 13.15 7.19 -0.94
CA ARG A 251 14.55 6.80 -0.71
C ARG A 251 15.52 7.71 -1.46
N PHE A 252 15.28 8.03 -2.74
CA PHE A 252 16.13 8.96 -3.48
C PHE A 252 16.18 10.35 -2.82
N LEU A 253 15.03 10.87 -2.37
CA LEU A 253 14.96 12.16 -1.70
C LEU A 253 15.70 12.15 -0.35
N MET A 254 15.62 11.04 0.38
CA MET A 254 16.36 10.84 1.62
C MET A 254 17.88 10.68 1.34
N GLU A 255 18.26 9.84 0.38
CA GLU A 255 19.66 9.66 -0.05
C GLU A 255 20.29 11.01 -0.42
N ALA A 256 19.57 11.83 -1.20
CA ALA A 256 20.02 13.19 -1.55
C ALA A 256 20.15 14.11 -0.31
N ALA A 257 19.27 13.98 0.67
CA ALA A 257 19.29 14.81 1.88
C ALA A 257 20.50 14.55 2.78
N ILE A 258 21.10 13.35 2.70
CA ILE A 258 22.26 12.92 3.51
C ILE A 258 23.55 12.83 2.69
N ASP A 259 23.61 13.43 1.49
CA ASP A 259 24.73 13.37 0.56
C ASP A 259 25.14 11.91 0.17
N TYR A 260 24.18 10.99 0.19
CA TYR A 260 24.36 9.62 -0.27
C TYR A 260 24.00 9.53 -1.77
N PRO A 261 24.73 8.77 -2.59
CA PRO A 261 24.39 8.62 -4.01
C PRO A 261 23.00 7.98 -4.21
N LEU A 262 22.24 8.48 -5.18
CA LEU A 262 20.91 7.91 -5.53
C LEU A 262 21.11 6.48 -6.07
N SER A 263 20.63 5.49 -5.33
CA SER A 263 20.86 4.07 -5.64
C SER A 263 19.82 3.53 -6.63
N VAL A 264 20.17 3.51 -7.92
CA VAL A 264 19.33 3.01 -9.02
C VAL A 264 19.59 1.53 -9.25
N HIS A 265 18.56 0.69 -9.14
CA HIS A 265 18.67 -0.75 -9.40
C HIS A 265 18.69 -1.06 -10.90
N GLY A 266 19.70 -1.82 -11.37
CA GLY A 266 19.87 -2.19 -12.78
C GLY A 266 20.06 -0.98 -13.67
N THR A 267 19.41 -0.95 -14.83
CA THR A 267 19.45 0.17 -15.79
C THR A 267 18.54 1.34 -15.39
N GLY A 268 17.69 1.16 -14.37
CA GLY A 268 16.64 2.11 -14.04
C GLY A 268 15.54 2.22 -15.10
N GLY A 269 15.49 1.32 -16.07
CA GLY A 269 14.50 1.32 -17.15
C GLY A 269 13.12 0.83 -16.74
N GLN A 270 12.98 0.37 -15.50
CA GLN A 270 11.72 -0.11 -14.95
C GLN A 270 10.73 1.05 -14.76
N THR A 271 9.57 0.96 -15.43
CA THR A 271 8.46 1.91 -15.23
C THR A 271 7.60 1.47 -14.05
N ARG A 272 7.25 2.42 -13.20
CA ARG A 272 6.38 2.22 -12.02
C ARG A 272 5.29 3.28 -11.99
N ALA A 273 4.16 2.93 -11.37
CA ALA A 273 3.09 3.86 -11.08
C ALA A 273 3.28 4.47 -9.69
N PHE A 274 2.98 5.75 -9.56
CA PHE A 274 3.18 6.54 -8.36
C PHE A 274 1.91 7.25 -7.92
N ILE A 275 1.82 7.52 -6.63
CA ILE A 275 0.76 8.33 -6.02
C ILE A 275 1.32 9.06 -4.80
N ASN A 276 0.90 10.31 -4.59
CA ASN A 276 1.22 11.04 -3.37
C ASN A 276 0.42 10.53 -2.17
N ILE A 277 1.01 10.55 -0.97
CA ILE A 277 0.33 10.12 0.27
C ILE A 277 -0.96 10.91 0.54
N GLN A 278 -1.03 12.19 0.17
CA GLN A 278 -2.23 13.00 0.30
C GLN A 278 -3.34 12.52 -0.65
N ASP A 279 -2.99 12.10 -1.86
CA ASP A 279 -3.96 11.52 -2.79
C ASP A 279 -4.38 10.12 -2.35
N THR A 280 -3.48 9.36 -1.71
CA THR A 280 -3.84 8.06 -1.13
C THR A 280 -5.01 8.20 -0.15
N VAL A 281 -4.95 9.17 0.77
CA VAL A 281 -6.05 9.35 1.74
C VAL A 281 -7.33 9.90 1.09
N ARG A 282 -7.23 10.74 0.04
CA ARG A 282 -8.37 11.21 -0.75
C ARG A 282 -9.05 10.08 -1.53
N CYS A 283 -8.27 9.18 -2.11
CA CYS A 283 -8.80 7.99 -2.80
C CYS A 283 -9.59 7.10 -1.84
N LEU A 284 -9.14 6.95 -0.60
CA LEU A 284 -9.85 6.19 0.43
C LEU A 284 -11.16 6.88 0.85
N GLU A 285 -11.19 8.21 0.93
CA GLU A 285 -12.44 8.98 1.13
C GLU A 285 -13.41 8.76 -0.03
N ILE A 286 -12.94 8.86 -1.28
CA ILE A 286 -13.77 8.61 -2.47
C ILE A 286 -14.33 7.19 -2.46
N ALA A 287 -13.51 6.18 -2.16
CA ALA A 287 -13.99 4.80 -2.04
C ALA A 287 -15.03 4.65 -0.93
N LEU A 288 -14.80 5.29 0.23
CA LEU A 288 -15.72 5.28 1.36
C LEU A 288 -17.10 5.90 1.01
N GLU A 289 -17.09 6.94 0.18
CA GLU A 289 -18.30 7.66 -0.24
C GLU A 289 -19.03 6.98 -1.41
N SER A 290 -18.34 6.10 -2.14
CA SER A 290 -18.85 5.41 -3.34
C SER A 290 -18.85 3.89 -3.18
N PRO A 291 -19.53 3.33 -2.16
CA PRO A 291 -19.56 1.87 -1.96
C PRO A 291 -20.18 1.17 -3.19
N PRO A 292 -19.84 -0.10 -3.43
CA PRO A 292 -20.57 -0.90 -4.40
C PRO A 292 -22.06 -0.99 -4.03
N GLU A 293 -22.92 -1.01 -5.05
CA GLU A 293 -24.34 -1.30 -4.85
C GLU A 293 -24.54 -2.76 -4.37
N PRO A 294 -25.63 -3.06 -3.68
CA PRO A 294 -25.96 -4.44 -3.33
C PRO A 294 -25.99 -5.33 -4.60
N ASN A 295 -25.26 -6.45 -4.55
CA ASN A 295 -25.06 -7.39 -5.67
C ASN A 295 -24.17 -6.87 -6.83
N GLU A 296 -23.58 -5.70 -6.71
CA GLU A 296 -22.53 -5.27 -7.63
C GLU A 296 -21.27 -6.11 -7.38
N ARG A 297 -20.53 -6.44 -8.44
CA ARG A 297 -19.24 -7.11 -8.32
C ARG A 297 -18.24 -6.26 -7.54
N VAL A 298 -17.13 -6.86 -7.12
CA VAL A 298 -16.01 -6.15 -6.50
C VAL A 298 -15.60 -4.96 -7.38
N LYS A 299 -15.59 -3.75 -6.80
CA LYS A 299 -15.02 -2.58 -7.48
C LYS A 299 -13.50 -2.66 -7.38
N ILE A 300 -12.82 -2.46 -8.50
CA ILE A 300 -11.35 -2.40 -8.54
C ILE A 300 -10.96 -1.06 -9.15
N PHE A 301 -10.21 -0.27 -8.41
CA PHE A 301 -9.72 1.04 -8.84
C PHE A 301 -8.19 1.05 -8.84
N ASN A 302 -7.58 1.51 -9.94
CA ASN A 302 -6.14 1.72 -9.98
C ASN A 302 -5.79 3.04 -9.28
N GLN A 303 -5.24 2.92 -8.09
CA GLN A 303 -4.90 4.05 -7.22
C GLN A 303 -3.50 4.56 -7.55
N MET A 304 -3.42 5.39 -8.58
CA MET A 304 -2.16 5.98 -9.05
C MET A 304 -2.45 7.33 -9.75
N THR A 305 -1.44 8.18 -9.87
CA THR A 305 -1.55 9.48 -10.52
C THR A 305 -0.70 9.58 -11.79
N GLU A 306 0.50 9.01 -11.78
CA GLU A 306 1.44 9.08 -12.89
C GLU A 306 2.36 7.86 -12.94
N THR A 307 3.01 7.64 -14.08
CA THR A 307 4.00 6.59 -14.27
C THR A 307 5.34 7.19 -14.67
N HIS A 308 6.43 6.66 -14.08
CA HIS A 308 7.79 7.12 -14.36
C HIS A 308 8.76 5.95 -14.43
N ARG A 309 9.79 6.07 -15.26
CA ARG A 309 10.97 5.20 -15.20
C ARG A 309 11.83 5.58 -13.99
N VAL A 310 12.39 4.60 -13.33
CA VAL A 310 13.21 4.83 -12.13
C VAL A 310 14.41 5.74 -12.42
N ARG A 311 15.07 5.59 -13.59
CA ARG A 311 16.19 6.47 -14.00
C ARG A 311 15.77 7.93 -14.21
N ASP A 312 14.54 8.17 -14.70
CA ASP A 312 14.04 9.53 -14.92
C ASP A 312 13.73 10.22 -13.57
N LEU A 313 13.25 9.46 -12.59
CA LEU A 313 13.09 9.95 -11.22
C LEU A 313 14.44 10.27 -10.57
N ALA A 314 15.45 9.41 -10.74
CA ALA A 314 16.79 9.67 -10.23
C ALA A 314 17.38 10.93 -10.86
N LYS A 315 17.20 11.13 -12.17
CA LYS A 315 17.60 12.35 -12.88
C LYS A 315 16.88 13.59 -12.30
N LEU A 316 15.56 13.51 -12.13
CA LEU A 316 14.77 14.62 -11.55
C LEU A 316 15.29 15.01 -10.14
N VAL A 317 15.49 14.02 -9.27
CA VAL A 317 16.02 14.28 -7.91
C VAL A 317 17.46 14.82 -7.98
N SER A 318 18.31 14.29 -8.86
CA SER A 318 19.67 14.79 -9.08
C SER A 318 19.69 16.26 -9.55
N GLU A 319 18.81 16.63 -10.47
CA GLU A 319 18.66 18.03 -10.94
C GLU A 319 18.17 18.96 -9.83
N LEU A 320 17.28 18.48 -8.97
CA LEU A 320 16.75 19.25 -7.84
C LEU A 320 17.79 19.45 -6.73
N THR A 321 18.61 18.43 -6.44
CA THR A 321 19.43 18.38 -5.22
C THR A 321 20.92 18.44 -5.47
N GLY A 322 21.39 18.19 -6.69
CA GLY A 322 22.81 18.01 -7.04
C GLY A 322 23.38 16.63 -6.66
N ALA A 323 22.57 15.70 -6.14
CA ALA A 323 23.01 14.37 -5.73
C ALA A 323 23.53 13.55 -6.93
N LYS A 324 24.58 12.74 -6.72
CA LYS A 324 25.12 11.81 -7.70
C LYS A 324 24.18 10.63 -7.86
N VAL A 325 24.17 10.00 -9.05
CA VAL A 325 23.39 8.81 -9.34
C VAL A 325 24.34 7.63 -9.51
N ASP A 326 24.11 6.56 -8.75
CA ASP A 326 24.85 5.30 -8.85
C ASP A 326 23.91 4.17 -9.30
N PHE A 327 24.34 3.41 -10.31
CA PHE A 327 23.64 2.23 -10.80
C PHE A 327 24.20 0.98 -10.10
N ILE A 328 23.32 0.29 -9.36
CA ILE A 328 23.68 -0.90 -8.56
C ILE A 328 22.96 -2.14 -9.09
N PRO A 329 23.46 -3.36 -8.83
CA PRO A 329 22.78 -4.58 -9.28
C PRO A 329 21.32 -4.63 -8.86
N ASN A 330 20.44 -5.04 -9.80
CA ASN A 330 19.03 -5.23 -9.49
C ASN A 330 18.83 -6.53 -8.69
N PRO A 331 18.30 -6.47 -7.45
CA PRO A 331 18.05 -7.68 -6.66
C PRO A 331 16.85 -8.48 -7.15
N ARG A 332 16.02 -7.90 -8.02
CA ARG A 332 14.76 -8.50 -8.49
C ARG A 332 14.97 -9.27 -9.80
N ASN A 333 14.14 -10.30 -10.00
CA ASN A 333 14.07 -11.03 -11.27
C ASN A 333 13.02 -10.36 -12.17
N GLU A 334 13.40 -9.29 -12.84
CA GLU A 334 12.55 -8.54 -13.75
C GLU A 334 13.35 -8.09 -14.99
N ALA A 335 12.66 -7.74 -16.07
CA ALA A 335 13.30 -7.20 -17.26
C ALA A 335 14.00 -5.86 -16.96
N ASP A 336 15.10 -5.59 -17.65
CA ASP A 336 15.86 -4.35 -17.50
C ASP A 336 15.03 -3.10 -17.85
N GLU A 337 14.12 -3.26 -18.79
CA GLU A 337 13.16 -2.24 -19.18
C GLU A 337 11.76 -2.82 -19.28
N ASN A 338 10.77 -2.04 -18.88
CA ASN A 338 9.36 -2.35 -19.09
C ASN A 338 8.56 -1.07 -19.29
N ASP A 339 7.47 -1.18 -20.04
CA ASP A 339 6.46 -0.15 -20.10
C ASP A 339 5.30 -0.52 -19.19
N LEU A 340 4.75 0.49 -18.51
CA LEU A 340 3.56 0.35 -17.67
C LEU A 340 2.56 1.42 -18.08
N TYR A 341 1.51 1.00 -18.77
CA TYR A 341 0.42 1.87 -19.18
C TYR A 341 -0.86 1.41 -18.50
N VAL A 342 -1.46 2.26 -17.67
CA VAL A 342 -2.52 1.91 -16.74
C VAL A 342 -3.69 2.88 -16.84
N ALA A 343 -4.92 2.37 -16.78
CA ALA A 343 -6.12 3.16 -16.61
C ALA A 343 -6.29 3.56 -15.12
N ASN A 344 -6.66 4.81 -14.88
CA ASN A 344 -7.03 5.34 -13.55
C ASN A 344 -8.26 6.27 -13.65
N ASP A 345 -9.13 5.95 -14.59
CA ASP A 345 -10.24 6.82 -14.97
C ASP A 345 -11.30 6.93 -13.86
N SER A 346 -11.42 5.91 -13.01
CA SER A 346 -12.42 5.87 -11.93
C SER A 346 -12.21 6.98 -10.90
N PHE A 347 -11.00 7.14 -10.35
CA PHE A 347 -10.74 8.20 -9.39
C PHE A 347 -10.84 9.59 -10.00
N LEU A 348 -10.36 9.77 -11.22
CA LEU A 348 -10.51 11.03 -11.97
C LEU A 348 -11.99 11.37 -12.20
N GLY A 349 -12.79 10.37 -12.58
CA GLY A 349 -14.24 10.52 -12.77
C GLY A 349 -14.99 10.87 -11.48
N HIS A 350 -14.47 10.47 -10.32
CA HIS A 350 -14.99 10.84 -8.99
C HIS A 350 -14.43 12.18 -8.48
N GLY A 351 -13.68 12.91 -9.30
CA GLY A 351 -13.20 14.26 -8.99
C GLY A 351 -11.88 14.34 -8.26
N LEU A 352 -11.08 13.27 -8.22
CA LEU A 352 -9.71 13.35 -7.74
C LEU A 352 -8.93 14.36 -8.59
N LYS A 353 -8.30 15.32 -7.92
CA LYS A 353 -7.31 16.23 -8.54
C LYS A 353 -5.93 15.71 -8.17
N PRO A 354 -5.23 15.04 -9.09
CA PRO A 354 -3.95 14.40 -8.81
C PRO A 354 -2.89 15.39 -8.38
N ILE A 355 -2.11 15.01 -7.36
CA ILE A 355 -0.83 15.64 -7.04
C ILE A 355 0.23 14.91 -7.86
N THR A 356 0.98 15.66 -8.65
CA THR A 356 2.04 15.16 -9.51
C THR A 356 3.42 15.60 -9.03
N LEU A 357 4.48 15.04 -9.58
CA LEU A 357 5.85 15.46 -9.27
C LEU A 357 6.13 16.92 -9.67
N ALA A 358 5.32 17.48 -10.58
CA ALA A 358 5.41 18.89 -10.98
C ALA A 358 4.89 19.87 -9.91
N ASP A 359 4.20 19.39 -8.87
CA ASP A 359 3.59 20.24 -7.82
C ASP A 359 4.58 20.66 -6.70
N ASN A 360 5.89 20.46 -6.91
CA ASN A 360 6.99 20.92 -6.04
C ASN A 360 6.99 20.39 -4.59
N LEU A 361 6.29 19.27 -4.30
CA LEU A 361 6.28 18.67 -2.96
C LEU A 361 7.51 17.81 -2.64
N LEU A 362 8.44 17.65 -3.59
CA LEU A 362 9.66 16.85 -3.38
C LEU A 362 10.60 17.52 -2.35
N GLU A 363 10.69 18.86 -2.37
CA GLU A 363 11.52 19.62 -1.42
C GLU A 363 11.10 19.36 0.03
N GLU A 364 9.79 19.22 0.29
CA GLU A 364 9.29 18.91 1.63
C GLU A 364 9.82 17.58 2.15
N VAL A 365 9.89 16.55 1.30
CA VAL A 365 10.43 15.23 1.70
C VAL A 365 11.92 15.33 2.00
N VAL A 366 12.67 16.12 1.21
CA VAL A 366 14.10 16.41 1.45
C VAL A 366 14.29 17.14 2.78
N ASP A 367 13.46 18.15 3.07
CA ASP A 367 13.55 18.93 4.31
C ASP A 367 13.24 18.09 5.55
N ILE A 368 12.25 17.20 5.47
CA ILE A 368 11.96 16.23 6.54
C ILE A 368 13.16 15.28 6.72
N ALA A 369 13.73 14.76 5.64
CA ALA A 369 14.89 13.89 5.73
C ALA A 369 16.10 14.59 6.37
N ARG A 370 16.38 15.83 5.99
CA ARG A 370 17.45 16.66 6.60
C ARG A 370 17.25 16.89 8.08
N ARG A 371 16.00 17.12 8.51
CA ARG A 371 15.68 17.35 9.93
C ARG A 371 16.02 16.14 10.81
N TYR A 372 15.89 14.94 10.27
CA TYR A 372 16.07 13.68 11.02
C TYR A 372 17.27 12.86 10.54
N VAL A 373 18.22 13.49 9.86
CA VAL A 373 19.39 12.81 9.25
C VAL A 373 20.18 11.95 10.26
N ASP A 374 20.29 12.41 11.50
CA ASP A 374 21.02 11.69 12.57
C ASP A 374 20.40 10.34 12.94
N ALA A 375 19.15 10.09 12.56
CA ALA A 375 18.49 8.81 12.75
C ALA A 375 18.76 7.80 11.60
N CYS A 376 19.46 8.22 10.54
CA CYS A 376 19.73 7.38 9.38
C CYS A 376 20.94 6.47 9.62
N ASP A 377 20.74 5.16 9.47
CA ASP A 377 21.83 4.19 9.31
C ASP A 377 22.00 3.84 7.83
N THR A 378 23.03 4.39 7.20
CA THR A 378 23.30 4.20 5.76
C THR A 378 23.54 2.74 5.39
N SER A 379 23.97 1.88 6.33
CA SER A 379 24.16 0.45 6.09
C SER A 379 22.85 -0.29 5.80
N LYS A 380 21.71 0.31 6.15
CA LYS A 380 20.37 -0.26 5.94
C LYS A 380 19.72 0.15 4.61
N ILE A 381 20.29 1.13 3.89
CA ILE A 381 19.77 1.58 2.58
C ILE A 381 19.82 0.47 1.52
N PRO A 382 20.92 -0.32 1.37
CA PRO A 382 20.95 -1.37 0.37
C PRO A 382 19.94 -2.49 0.63
N CYS A 383 19.26 -2.95 -0.43
CA CYS A 383 18.39 -4.12 -0.34
C CYS A 383 19.20 -5.39 -0.07
N SER A 384 18.82 -6.12 0.97
CA SER A 384 19.46 -7.39 1.36
C SER A 384 18.74 -8.63 0.83
N SER A 385 17.63 -8.46 0.10
CA SER A 385 16.81 -9.54 -0.46
C SER A 385 17.11 -9.72 -1.94
N TYR A 386 17.36 -10.96 -2.37
CA TYR A 386 17.65 -11.29 -3.76
C TYR A 386 16.70 -12.39 -4.25
N TRP A 387 16.02 -12.13 -5.38
CA TRP A 387 15.12 -13.08 -6.03
C TRP A 387 15.86 -14.20 -6.76
N ASN A 388 17.10 -13.92 -7.22
CA ASN A 388 17.90 -14.77 -8.11
C ASN A 388 18.92 -15.65 -7.39
N LYS A 389 18.71 -15.99 -6.12
CA LYS A 389 19.60 -16.96 -5.46
C LYS A 389 19.50 -18.30 -6.19
N GLU A 390 20.60 -18.76 -6.77
CA GLU A 390 20.70 -20.12 -7.31
C GLU A 390 20.36 -21.12 -6.20
N ARG A 391 19.48 -22.03 -6.52
CA ARG A 391 19.12 -23.10 -5.61
C ARG A 391 20.17 -24.21 -5.74
N GLU A 392 21.08 -24.32 -4.78
CA GLU A 392 21.93 -25.49 -4.65
C GLU A 392 21.04 -26.69 -4.34
N ILE A 393 20.77 -27.49 -5.36
CA ILE A 393 20.13 -28.80 -5.19
C ILE A 393 21.27 -29.75 -4.89
N SER A 394 21.43 -30.13 -3.60
CA SER A 394 22.31 -31.24 -3.25
C SER A 394 21.81 -32.48 -3.98
N GLN A 395 22.61 -33.00 -4.91
CA GLN A 395 22.38 -34.35 -5.46
C GLN A 395 22.60 -35.32 -4.31
N GLN A 396 21.54 -35.94 -3.81
CA GLN A 396 21.60 -37.12 -2.95
C GLN A 396 21.82 -38.36 -3.78
#